data_418fea3559e9ad1e9f6ac1dc55dba635
#
_entry.id   418fea3559e9ad1e9f6ac1dc55dba635
#
_cell.length_a   1.000
_cell.length_b   1.000
_cell.length_c   1.000
_cell.angle_alpha   90.00
_cell.angle_beta   90.00
_cell.angle_gamma   90.00
#
_symmetry.space_group_name_H-M   'P 1'
#
loop_
_entity.id
_entity.type
_entity.pdbx_description
1 polymer ?
#
loop_
_entity_poly.entity_id
_entity_poly.type
_entity_poly.pdbx_seq_one_letter_code
_entity_poly.pdbx_strand_id
1 'polypeptide(L)'
;MDYNFKQVEKKWQDIWYSQNTFAAKNDYSLPKFYCLVEFPYPSGQGLHVGHPRSYTALDIVARKKRLQGYNVLYPMGWDAFGLPTENYAIKNHVHPAEVTKQNIAHFKSQLQSLGFSFDWTREINTTDPDYYKWTQWIFIQLFKKDLAYKKKMAVNLSLIHISEPTRLRCI
;
A
#
# COMPACT_ATOMS: atom_id res chain seq x y z
N MET A 1 -15.60 -14.23 35.85
CA MET A 1 -15.02 -14.69 34.56
C MET A 1 -14.11 -13.59 34.08
N ASP A 2 -12.84 -13.86 33.91
CA ASP A 2 -11.92 -12.86 33.36
C ASP A 2 -12.19 -12.68 31.87
N TYR A 3 -12.30 -11.44 31.44
CA TYR A 3 -12.51 -11.10 30.03
C TYR A 3 -11.22 -11.36 29.25
N ASN A 4 -11.20 -12.41 28.41
CA ASN A 4 -10.06 -12.74 27.57
C ASN A 4 -10.14 -12.00 26.22
N PHE A 5 -9.64 -10.77 26.21
CA PHE A 5 -9.67 -9.92 25.02
C PHE A 5 -8.93 -10.55 23.81
N LYS A 6 -7.82 -11.25 24.04
CA LYS A 6 -7.03 -11.89 22.96
C LYS A 6 -7.84 -12.95 22.19
N GLN A 7 -8.64 -13.74 22.90
CA GLN A 7 -9.51 -14.73 22.25
C GLN A 7 -10.66 -14.06 21.50
N VAL A 8 -11.23 -13.00 22.05
CA VAL A 8 -12.32 -12.24 21.42
C VAL A 8 -11.83 -11.53 20.14
N GLU A 9 -10.70 -10.84 20.21
CA GLU A 9 -10.10 -10.17 19.07
C GLU A 9 -9.79 -11.16 17.94
N LYS A 10 -9.09 -12.26 18.26
CA LYS A 10 -8.77 -13.27 17.26
C LYS A 10 -10.01 -13.86 16.61
N LYS A 11 -11.01 -14.23 17.39
CA LYS A 11 -12.28 -14.77 16.87
C LYS A 11 -12.91 -13.83 15.84
N TRP A 12 -13.01 -12.54 16.15
CA TRP A 12 -13.66 -11.60 15.27
C TRP A 12 -12.82 -11.25 14.04
N GLN A 13 -11.51 -11.14 14.17
CA GLN A 13 -10.61 -10.95 13.05
C GLN A 13 -10.69 -12.14 12.07
N ASP A 14 -10.66 -13.36 12.57
CA ASP A 14 -10.79 -14.56 11.73
C ASP A 14 -12.13 -14.58 10.96
N ILE A 15 -13.24 -14.18 11.61
CA ILE A 15 -14.55 -14.07 10.96
C ILE A 15 -14.52 -12.97 9.87
N TRP A 16 -14.05 -11.77 10.21
CA TRP A 16 -14.04 -10.65 9.28
C TRP A 16 -13.23 -10.94 8.01
N TYR A 17 -12.07 -11.54 8.15
CA TYR A 17 -11.19 -11.81 7.02
C TYR A 17 -11.62 -13.02 6.21
N SER A 18 -12.09 -14.09 6.83
CA SER A 18 -12.59 -15.27 6.12
C SER A 18 -13.86 -15.00 5.31
N GLN A 19 -14.72 -14.10 5.81
CA GLN A 19 -15.98 -13.75 5.17
C GLN A 19 -15.89 -12.49 4.29
N ASN A 20 -14.72 -11.86 4.18
CA ASN A 20 -14.55 -10.57 3.50
C ASN A 20 -15.59 -9.52 3.93
N THR A 21 -15.84 -9.43 5.24
CA THR A 21 -16.93 -8.62 5.83
C THR A 21 -16.89 -7.16 5.38
N PHE A 22 -15.73 -6.63 5.08
CA PHE A 22 -15.52 -5.23 4.71
C PHE A 22 -15.41 -4.99 3.20
N ALA A 23 -15.61 -6.01 2.38
CA ALA A 23 -15.53 -5.88 0.93
C ALA A 23 -16.61 -4.95 0.38
N ALA A 24 -16.21 -4.00 -0.46
CA ALA A 24 -17.13 -3.16 -1.19
C ALA A 24 -17.84 -3.98 -2.27
N LYS A 25 -19.17 -3.79 -2.38
CA LYS A 25 -19.99 -4.49 -3.36
C LYS A 25 -20.00 -3.76 -4.69
N ASN A 26 -20.09 -4.49 -5.79
CA ASN A 26 -20.36 -3.93 -7.11
C ASN A 26 -21.86 -3.65 -7.28
N ASP A 27 -22.47 -3.04 -6.27
CA ASP A 27 -23.89 -2.70 -6.22
C ASP A 27 -24.03 -1.17 -6.35
N TYR A 28 -24.72 -0.74 -7.40
CA TYR A 28 -24.95 0.66 -7.71
C TYR A 28 -26.23 1.22 -7.07
N SER A 29 -27.02 0.40 -6.40
CA SER A 29 -28.25 0.81 -5.70
C SER A 29 -27.94 1.48 -4.36
N LEU A 30 -26.78 1.18 -3.75
CA LEU A 30 -26.36 1.74 -2.48
C LEU A 30 -25.56 3.04 -2.68
N PRO A 31 -25.70 4.03 -1.79
CA PRO A 31 -24.87 5.22 -1.83
C PRO A 31 -23.41 4.83 -1.60
N LYS A 32 -22.51 5.34 -2.44
CA LYS A 32 -21.09 5.02 -2.40
C LYS A 32 -20.35 5.95 -1.47
N PHE A 33 -19.37 5.41 -0.78
CA PHE A 33 -18.39 6.18 -0.02
C PHE A 33 -16.99 5.63 -0.23
N TYR A 34 -16.10 6.45 -0.79
CA TYR A 34 -14.70 6.11 -0.97
C TYR A 34 -13.88 6.70 0.18
N CYS A 35 -13.36 5.84 1.04
CA CYS A 35 -12.50 6.21 2.15
C CYS A 35 -11.05 6.00 1.71
N LEU A 36 -10.37 7.08 1.32
CA LEU A 36 -9.01 7.04 0.79
C LEU A 36 -8.01 7.35 1.90
N VAL A 37 -7.05 6.48 2.06
CA VAL A 37 -5.84 6.69 2.85
C VAL A 37 -4.62 6.36 2.02
N GLU A 38 -3.50 7.01 2.31
CA GLU A 38 -2.22 6.65 1.72
C GLU A 38 -1.82 5.22 2.15
N PHE A 39 -1.28 4.45 1.21
CA PHE A 39 -0.74 3.13 1.52
C PHE A 39 0.77 3.21 1.81
N PRO A 40 1.29 2.35 2.70
CA PRO A 40 2.66 2.47 3.17
C PRO A 40 3.68 1.97 2.15
N TYR A 41 4.92 2.45 2.29
CA TYR A 41 6.09 1.81 1.71
C TYR A 41 6.42 0.54 2.51
N PRO A 42 6.43 -0.65 1.93
CA PRO A 42 6.81 -1.87 2.64
C PRO A 42 8.32 -1.99 2.75
N SER A 43 8.97 -0.91 3.21
CA SER A 43 10.41 -0.81 3.38
C SER A 43 10.75 -0.79 4.85
N GLY A 44 11.43 -1.82 5.34
CA GLY A 44 11.87 -1.89 6.72
C GLY A 44 11.15 -2.94 7.57
N GLN A 45 11.28 -2.82 8.90
CA GLN A 45 10.88 -3.88 9.83
C GLN A 45 9.40 -3.85 10.24
N GLY A 46 8.58 -3.04 9.60
CA GLY A 46 7.15 -2.96 9.90
C GLY A 46 6.62 -1.53 10.04
N LEU A 47 5.38 -1.43 10.49
CA LEU A 47 4.70 -0.16 10.69
C LEU A 47 5.33 0.63 11.85
N HIS A 48 5.40 1.95 11.69
CA HIS A 48 5.65 2.87 12.80
C HIS A 48 4.32 3.48 13.28
N VAL A 49 4.34 4.09 14.48
CA VAL A 49 3.13 4.66 15.13
C VAL A 49 2.39 5.72 14.29
N GLY A 50 3.04 6.33 13.32
CA GLY A 50 2.40 7.28 12.40
C GLY A 50 1.35 6.62 11.48
N HIS A 51 1.57 5.38 11.04
CA HIS A 51 0.63 4.66 10.18
C HIS A 51 -0.72 4.41 10.87
N PRO A 52 -0.79 3.77 12.06
CA PRO A 52 -2.06 3.54 12.73
C PRO A 52 -2.84 4.82 13.04
N ARG A 53 -2.18 5.95 13.20
CA ARG A 53 -2.84 7.24 13.50
C ARG A 53 -3.84 7.64 12.42
N SER A 54 -3.41 7.72 11.17
CA SER A 54 -4.29 8.07 10.04
C SER A 54 -5.28 6.96 9.74
N TYR A 55 -4.83 5.70 9.79
CA TYR A 55 -5.67 4.55 9.49
C TYR A 55 -6.82 4.40 10.51
N THR A 56 -6.55 4.59 11.79
CA THR A 56 -7.60 4.55 12.84
C THR A 56 -8.65 5.64 12.61
N ALA A 57 -8.22 6.87 12.33
CA ALA A 57 -9.16 7.97 12.11
C ALA A 57 -10.10 7.68 10.94
N LEU A 58 -9.58 7.15 9.84
CA LEU A 58 -10.39 6.81 8.67
C LEU A 58 -11.19 5.51 8.86
N ASP A 59 -10.71 4.56 9.65
CA ASP A 59 -11.46 3.36 10.00
C ASP A 59 -12.74 3.67 10.78
N ILE A 60 -12.66 4.65 11.69
CA ILE A 60 -13.85 5.16 12.41
C ILE A 60 -14.88 5.70 11.43
N VAL A 61 -14.44 6.50 10.45
CA VAL A 61 -15.33 7.06 9.42
C VAL A 61 -15.90 5.96 8.54
N ALA A 62 -15.07 5.01 8.08
CA ALA A 62 -15.48 3.90 7.23
C ALA A 62 -16.56 3.04 7.94
N ARG A 63 -16.33 2.68 9.20
CA ARG A 63 -17.30 1.92 10.01
C ARG A 63 -18.61 2.69 10.20
N LYS A 64 -18.55 3.97 10.56
CA LYS A 64 -19.72 4.84 10.67
C LYS A 64 -20.52 4.88 9.38
N LYS A 65 -19.86 5.02 8.22
CA LYS A 65 -20.53 5.05 6.92
C LYS A 65 -21.20 3.72 6.58
N ARG A 66 -20.56 2.58 6.89
CA ARG A 66 -21.19 1.25 6.74
C ARG A 66 -22.46 1.13 7.59
N LEU A 67 -22.41 1.58 8.86
CA LEU A 67 -23.60 1.59 9.72
C LEU A 67 -24.71 2.50 9.21
N GLN A 68 -24.39 3.52 8.43
CA GLN A 68 -25.35 4.40 7.77
C GLN A 68 -25.88 3.84 6.43
N GLY A 69 -25.51 2.61 6.07
CA GLY A 69 -25.99 1.95 4.85
C GLY A 69 -25.19 2.28 3.57
N TYR A 70 -24.04 2.93 3.68
CA TYR A 70 -23.19 3.18 2.51
C TYR A 70 -22.44 1.92 2.09
N ASN A 71 -22.25 1.77 0.77
CA ASN A 71 -21.29 0.86 0.19
C ASN A 71 -19.90 1.52 0.27
N VAL A 72 -19.10 1.10 1.24
CA VAL A 72 -17.81 1.75 1.55
C VAL A 72 -16.66 1.01 0.91
N LEU A 73 -15.90 1.69 0.07
CA LEU A 73 -14.60 1.24 -0.40
C LEU A 73 -13.51 1.87 0.49
N TYR A 74 -12.86 1.03 1.29
CA TYR A 74 -11.70 1.40 2.10
C TYR A 74 -10.55 0.45 1.75
N PRO A 75 -9.82 0.72 0.65
CA PRO A 75 -8.78 -0.16 0.14
C PRO A 75 -7.47 0.03 0.89
N MET A 76 -6.58 -0.95 0.75
CA MET A 76 -5.19 -0.90 1.17
C MET A 76 -4.30 -1.38 0.03
N GLY A 77 -3.03 -0.98 0.07
CA GLY A 77 -2.04 -1.37 -0.92
C GLY A 77 -0.63 -1.10 -0.45
N TRP A 78 0.31 -1.24 -1.38
CA TRP A 78 1.75 -1.17 -1.10
C TRP A 78 2.42 -0.31 -2.16
N ASP A 79 3.03 0.80 -1.73
CA ASP A 79 3.93 1.58 -2.59
C ASP A 79 5.31 0.90 -2.54
N ALA A 80 5.46 -0.10 -3.39
CA ALA A 80 6.50 -1.12 -3.23
C ALA A 80 7.79 -0.83 -4.02
N PHE A 81 7.80 0.17 -4.90
CA PHE A 81 9.03 0.65 -5.52
C PHE A 81 9.79 1.55 -4.55
N GLY A 82 11.11 1.34 -4.38
CA GLY A 82 11.88 2.26 -3.56
C GLY A 82 13.31 1.84 -3.29
N LEU A 83 14.20 2.82 -3.20
CA LEU A 83 15.62 2.67 -2.90
C LEU A 83 15.93 1.91 -1.59
N PRO A 84 15.20 2.09 -0.49
CA PRO A 84 15.50 1.36 0.74
C PRO A 84 15.46 -0.16 0.57
N THR A 85 14.46 -0.68 -0.14
CA THR A 85 14.35 -2.12 -0.43
C THR A 85 15.45 -2.58 -1.39
N GLU A 86 15.76 -1.79 -2.42
CA GLU A 86 16.83 -2.09 -3.36
C GLU A 86 18.21 -2.11 -2.68
N ASN A 87 18.50 -1.12 -1.85
CA ASN A 87 19.75 -1.06 -1.09
C ASN A 87 19.90 -2.23 -0.13
N TYR A 88 18.81 -2.60 0.56
CA TYR A 88 18.81 -3.78 1.41
C TYR A 88 19.09 -5.06 0.61
N ALA A 89 18.43 -5.19 -0.54
CA ALA A 89 18.58 -6.34 -1.42
C ALA A 89 20.03 -6.49 -1.95
N ILE A 90 20.64 -5.38 -2.38
CA ILE A 90 22.05 -5.36 -2.81
C ILE A 90 22.98 -5.76 -1.67
N LYS A 91 22.80 -5.16 -0.49
CA LYS A 91 23.65 -5.43 0.69
C LYS A 91 23.59 -6.88 1.13
N ASN A 92 22.44 -7.52 1.02
CA ASN A 92 22.20 -8.87 1.50
C ASN A 92 22.24 -9.93 0.37
N HIS A 93 22.56 -9.55 -0.87
CA HIS A 93 22.60 -10.44 -2.04
C HIS A 93 21.29 -11.21 -2.26
N VAL A 94 20.16 -10.57 -2.08
CA VAL A 94 18.81 -11.13 -2.31
C VAL A 94 18.09 -10.34 -3.38
N HIS A 95 17.10 -10.96 -4.03
CA HIS A 95 16.31 -10.26 -5.04
C HIS A 95 15.32 -9.29 -4.39
N PRO A 96 15.19 -8.02 -4.86
CA PRO A 96 14.28 -7.03 -4.26
C PRO A 96 12.83 -7.51 -4.15
N ALA A 97 12.34 -8.27 -5.14
CA ALA A 97 10.96 -8.78 -5.12
C ALA A 97 10.69 -9.71 -3.93
N GLU A 98 11.67 -10.52 -3.52
CA GLU A 98 11.51 -11.41 -2.36
C GLU A 98 11.46 -10.63 -1.06
N VAL A 99 12.31 -9.61 -0.92
CA VAL A 99 12.30 -8.70 0.23
C VAL A 99 10.96 -7.97 0.31
N THR A 100 10.48 -7.42 -0.81
CA THR A 100 9.19 -6.73 -0.90
C THR A 100 8.05 -7.65 -0.48
N LYS A 101 8.01 -8.87 -0.99
CA LYS A 101 6.98 -9.86 -0.66
C LYS A 101 6.94 -10.19 0.84
N GLN A 102 8.10 -10.39 1.45
CA GLN A 102 8.20 -10.66 2.88
C GLN A 102 7.75 -9.46 3.72
N ASN A 103 8.17 -8.26 3.34
CA ASN A 103 7.77 -7.03 4.01
C ASN A 103 6.27 -6.79 3.91
N ILE A 104 5.68 -6.96 2.73
CA ILE A 104 4.22 -6.85 2.53
C ILE A 104 3.48 -7.82 3.45
N ALA A 105 3.90 -9.07 3.50
CA ALA A 105 3.26 -10.07 4.37
C ALA A 105 3.32 -9.66 5.85
N HIS A 106 4.46 -9.12 6.29
CA HIS A 106 4.63 -8.64 7.65
C HIS A 106 3.76 -7.42 7.94
N PHE A 107 3.79 -6.39 7.10
CA PHE A 107 2.95 -5.20 7.24
C PHE A 107 1.46 -5.55 7.26
N LYS A 108 1.04 -6.43 6.35
CA LYS A 108 -0.34 -6.91 6.28
C LYS A 108 -0.76 -7.58 7.59
N SER A 109 0.07 -8.44 8.15
CA SER A 109 -0.22 -9.11 9.43
C SER A 109 -0.37 -8.09 10.57
N GLN A 110 0.46 -7.05 10.60
CA GLN A 110 0.36 -5.98 11.60
C GLN A 110 -0.95 -5.18 11.44
N LEU A 111 -1.31 -4.79 10.20
CA LEU A 111 -2.58 -4.07 9.92
C LEU A 111 -3.80 -4.91 10.28
N GLN A 112 -3.74 -6.21 10.01
CA GLN A 112 -4.81 -7.14 10.37
C GLN A 112 -4.94 -7.32 11.87
N SER A 113 -3.83 -7.35 12.60
CA SER A 113 -3.85 -7.45 14.07
C SER A 113 -4.47 -6.23 14.75
N LEU A 114 -4.43 -5.06 14.11
CA LEU A 114 -5.11 -3.84 14.56
C LEU A 114 -6.61 -3.85 14.26
N GLY A 115 -7.10 -4.82 13.51
CA GLY A 115 -8.53 -5.00 13.24
C GLY A 115 -9.14 -3.94 12.33
N PHE A 116 -8.37 -3.28 11.48
CA PHE A 116 -8.89 -2.30 10.53
C PHE A 116 -9.85 -2.92 9.52
N SER A 117 -10.86 -2.15 9.14
CA SER A 117 -11.89 -2.57 8.20
C SER A 117 -11.53 -2.32 6.74
N PHE A 118 -10.29 -2.62 6.37
CA PHE A 118 -9.85 -2.53 4.98
C PHE A 118 -10.53 -3.59 4.10
N ASP A 119 -10.78 -3.21 2.85
CA ASP A 119 -11.19 -4.14 1.80
C ASP A 119 -9.98 -4.84 1.18
N TRP A 120 -9.59 -5.95 1.75
CA TRP A 120 -8.45 -6.74 1.28
C TRP A 120 -8.69 -7.43 -0.07
N THR A 121 -9.94 -7.46 -0.57
CA THR A 121 -10.23 -8.00 -1.91
C THR A 121 -9.78 -7.06 -3.02
N ARG A 122 -9.48 -5.82 -2.68
CA ARG A 122 -9.00 -4.76 -3.60
C ARG A 122 -7.60 -4.27 -3.22
N GLU A 123 -6.80 -5.15 -2.67
CA GLU A 123 -5.40 -4.90 -2.36
C GLU A 123 -4.60 -4.60 -3.63
N ILE A 124 -3.73 -3.60 -3.58
CA ILE A 124 -2.92 -3.13 -4.71
C ILE A 124 -1.44 -3.23 -4.33
N ASN A 125 -0.62 -3.64 -5.30
CA ASN A 125 0.84 -3.58 -5.19
C ASN A 125 1.39 -2.85 -6.43
N THR A 126 2.08 -1.73 -6.22
CA THR A 126 2.60 -0.91 -7.33
C THR A 126 3.66 -1.61 -8.16
N THR A 127 4.31 -2.67 -7.64
CA THR A 127 5.29 -3.48 -8.38
C THR A 127 4.66 -4.61 -9.19
N ASP A 128 3.34 -4.81 -9.11
CA ASP A 128 2.68 -5.79 -9.96
C ASP A 128 2.64 -5.31 -11.41
N PRO A 129 3.02 -6.17 -12.39
CA PRO A 129 2.99 -5.82 -13.80
C PRO A 129 1.62 -5.32 -14.27
N ASP A 130 0.55 -5.88 -13.73
CA ASP A 130 -0.82 -5.48 -14.06
C ASP A 130 -1.17 -4.08 -13.54
N TYR A 131 -0.46 -3.59 -12.53
CA TYR A 131 -0.59 -2.23 -12.03
C TYR A 131 0.28 -1.26 -12.83
N TYR A 132 1.60 -1.46 -12.91
CA TYR A 132 2.50 -0.47 -13.51
C TYR A 132 2.44 -0.42 -15.04
N LYS A 133 1.87 -1.42 -15.72
CA LYS A 133 1.65 -1.36 -17.18
C LYS A 133 0.90 -0.10 -17.62
N TRP A 134 0.01 0.41 -16.77
CA TRP A 134 -0.74 1.64 -17.07
C TRP A 134 0.11 2.88 -16.99
N THR A 135 1.04 2.96 -16.05
CA THR A 135 2.04 4.03 -15.97
C THR A 135 2.94 4.01 -17.21
N GLN A 136 3.38 2.82 -17.63
CA GLN A 136 4.15 2.67 -18.85
C GLN A 136 3.35 3.06 -20.10
N TRP A 137 2.08 2.70 -20.16
CA TRP A 137 1.19 3.09 -21.26
C TRP A 137 1.04 4.61 -21.34
N ILE A 138 0.81 5.30 -20.21
CA ILE A 138 0.71 6.75 -20.15
C ILE A 138 2.02 7.39 -20.65
N PHE A 139 3.18 6.91 -20.19
CA PHE A 139 4.47 7.40 -20.65
C PHE A 139 4.64 7.25 -22.15
N ILE A 140 4.25 6.11 -22.71
CA ILE A 140 4.31 5.86 -24.17
C ILE A 140 3.40 6.86 -24.93
N GLN A 141 2.21 7.20 -24.39
CA GLN A 141 1.35 8.21 -25.04
C GLN A 141 2.00 9.59 -25.02
N LEU A 142 2.65 9.98 -23.92
CA LEU A 142 3.39 11.23 -23.80
C LEU A 142 4.58 11.27 -24.79
N PHE A 143 5.32 10.18 -24.85
CA PHE A 143 6.46 10.04 -25.77
C PHE A 143 6.02 10.16 -27.25
N LYS A 144 4.94 9.48 -27.65
CA LYS A 144 4.39 9.53 -29.00
C LYS A 144 3.90 10.93 -29.40
N LYS A 145 3.63 11.81 -28.44
CA LYS A 145 3.20 13.20 -28.64
C LYS A 145 4.33 14.21 -28.46
N ASP A 146 5.58 13.75 -28.38
CA ASP A 146 6.76 14.59 -28.13
C ASP A 146 6.70 15.41 -26.82
N LEU A 147 5.85 15.01 -25.88
CA LEU A 147 5.74 15.62 -24.55
C LEU A 147 6.75 15.04 -23.55
N ALA A 148 7.31 13.87 -23.84
CA ALA A 148 8.39 13.24 -23.09
C ALA A 148 9.55 12.93 -24.03
N TYR A 149 10.76 13.29 -23.62
CA TYR A 149 11.97 13.06 -24.41
C TYR A 149 13.18 12.82 -23.52
N LYS A 150 14.18 12.15 -24.06
CA LYS A 150 15.43 11.84 -23.35
C LYS A 150 16.44 12.97 -23.54
N LYS A 151 16.90 13.56 -22.42
CA LYS A 151 17.91 14.65 -22.45
C LYS A 151 18.88 14.52 -21.27
N LYS A 152 20.16 14.79 -21.52
CA LYS A 152 21.15 14.99 -20.46
C LYS A 152 20.96 16.38 -19.87
N MET A 153 20.78 16.49 -18.56
CA MET A 153 20.67 17.76 -17.87
C MET A 153 21.26 17.65 -16.46
N ALA A 154 21.70 18.78 -15.92
CA ALA A 154 22.10 18.87 -14.51
C ALA A 154 20.87 18.71 -13.61
N VAL A 155 21.01 17.93 -12.57
CA VAL A 155 19.95 17.72 -11.56
C VAL A 155 20.49 18.06 -10.17
N ASN A 156 19.62 18.58 -9.32
CA ASN A 156 19.96 18.80 -7.93
C ASN A 156 20.02 17.45 -7.22
N LEU A 157 21.20 17.08 -6.75
CA LEU A 157 21.41 15.88 -5.95
C LEU A 157 21.33 16.25 -4.48
N SER A 158 20.65 15.42 -3.69
CA SER A 158 20.66 15.59 -2.23
C SER A 158 22.07 15.44 -1.68
N LEU A 159 22.48 16.36 -0.80
CA LEU A 159 23.81 16.33 -0.17
C LEU A 159 24.08 15.04 0.63
N ILE A 160 23.03 14.35 1.11
CA ILE A 160 23.16 13.07 1.80
C ILE A 160 23.32 11.87 0.86
N HIS A 161 23.19 12.08 -0.46
CA HIS A 161 23.27 11.04 -1.49
C HIS A 161 24.42 11.28 -2.48
N ILE A 162 25.38 12.13 -2.15
CA ILE A 162 26.52 12.49 -3.03
C ILE A 162 27.37 11.26 -3.43
N SER A 163 27.33 10.17 -2.67
CA SER A 163 28.12 8.97 -2.92
C SER A 163 27.57 8.07 -4.05
N GLU A 164 26.44 8.39 -4.68
CA GLU A 164 25.83 7.54 -5.72
C GLU A 164 25.50 8.27 -7.03
N PRO A 165 26.48 8.87 -7.71
CA PRO A 165 26.22 9.60 -8.97
C PRO A 165 25.81 8.68 -10.14
N THR A 166 25.99 7.36 -10.01
CA THR A 166 25.78 6.39 -11.10
C THR A 166 24.30 6.11 -11.37
N ARG A 167 23.42 6.31 -10.39
CA ARG A 167 21.99 6.02 -10.53
C ARG A 167 21.21 7.06 -11.33
N LEU A 168 21.72 8.26 -11.43
CA LEU A 168 21.11 9.33 -12.23
C LEU A 168 21.32 9.15 -13.75
N ARG A 169 22.06 8.12 -14.18
CA ARG A 169 22.28 7.82 -15.60
C ARG A 169 21.22 6.92 -16.22
N CYS A 170 20.29 6.38 -15.43
CA CYS A 170 19.32 5.39 -15.86
C CYS A 170 17.87 5.91 -15.94
N ILE A 171 17.66 7.23 -15.91
CA ILE A 171 16.35 7.83 -16.17
C ILE A 171 16.33 8.42 -17.57
#